data_d88bf9ab9e33b82f4cad582f683929fb
#
_entry.id   d88bf9ab9e33b82f4cad582f683929fb
#
_cell.length_a   1.000
_cell.length_b   1.000
_cell.length_c   1.000
_cell.angle_alpha   90.00
_cell.angle_beta   90.00
_cell.angle_gamma   90.00
#
_symmetry.space_group_name_H-M   'P 1'
#
loop_
_entity.id
_entity.type
_entity.pdbx_description
1 polymer ?
#
loop_
_entity_poly.entity_id
_entity_poly.type
_entity_poly.pdbx_seq_one_letter_code
_entity_poly.pdbx_strand_id
1 'polypeptide(L)'
;LANCGVEAFRLDSTAFLWKVQGTPCMNLPQSHTLLKALRCLCAILAPGVLLKAEAIMPTRDLPPYFGIGSAPGKECHLAYHSSLMAASWLALTEQKSQAVYAVLKHTPPLPEGCGWLTYVRCHDDIGWKVLADELSDDPAANLQRLARASQFLAGQTPESFARGKAFQSDLSQGVHGTNGMLASLAGLEAAQTDLQVTQATQRILLLHALSFFVGD
;
A
#
# COMPACT_ATOMS: atom_id res chain seq x y z
N LEU A 1 -9.01 22.98 10.58
CA LEU A 1 -9.70 21.86 9.91
C LEU A 1 -10.45 20.97 10.92
N ALA A 2 -9.83 20.58 12.06
CA ALA A 2 -10.53 19.83 13.10
C ALA A 2 -11.84 20.53 13.56
N ASN A 3 -11.78 21.86 13.76
CA ASN A 3 -12.97 22.66 14.10
C ASN A 3 -14.02 22.72 12.98
N CYS A 4 -13.68 22.27 11.77
CA CYS A 4 -14.61 22.14 10.64
C CYS A 4 -15.18 20.71 10.51
N GLY A 5 -14.94 19.84 11.51
CA GLY A 5 -15.45 18.47 11.53
C GLY A 5 -14.55 17.44 10.85
N VAL A 6 -13.28 17.76 10.56
CA VAL A 6 -12.33 16.77 10.05
C VAL A 6 -11.83 15.90 11.20
N GLU A 7 -12.15 14.60 11.15
CA GLU A 7 -11.84 13.63 12.21
C GLU A 7 -10.57 12.82 11.94
N ALA A 8 -10.11 12.75 10.69
CA ALA A 8 -8.87 12.05 10.34
C ALA A 8 -8.05 12.84 9.33
N PHE A 9 -6.76 12.97 9.57
CA PHE A 9 -5.80 13.60 8.66
C PHE A 9 -4.87 12.56 8.05
N ARG A 10 -4.88 12.48 6.72
CA ARG A 10 -3.81 11.82 5.97
C ARG A 10 -2.59 12.75 5.92
N LEU A 11 -1.52 12.30 6.50
CA LEU A 11 -0.22 12.97 6.43
C LEU A 11 0.50 12.44 5.20
N ASP A 12 0.58 13.28 4.19
CA ASP A 12 1.17 12.94 2.91
C ASP A 12 2.68 12.78 3.01
N SER A 13 3.23 11.79 2.30
CA SER A 13 4.67 11.56 2.15
C SER A 13 5.45 11.59 3.48
N THR A 14 4.92 10.98 4.52
CA THR A 14 5.49 11.05 5.89
C THR A 14 6.94 10.57 5.97
N ALA A 15 7.33 9.62 5.13
CA ALA A 15 8.71 9.15 5.04
C ALA A 15 9.70 10.24 4.63
N PHE A 16 9.25 11.28 3.96
CA PHE A 16 10.07 12.31 3.32
C PHE A 16 9.95 13.69 3.99
N LEU A 17 9.38 13.80 5.18
CA LEU A 17 9.15 15.07 5.88
C LEU A 17 10.44 15.84 6.22
N TRP A 18 11.58 15.13 6.34
CA TRP A 18 12.86 15.76 6.65
C TRP A 18 13.90 15.46 5.59
N LYS A 19 14.71 16.50 5.26
CA LYS A 19 15.74 16.42 4.23
C LYS A 19 17.11 16.70 4.84
N VAL A 20 18.08 15.82 4.58
CA VAL A 20 19.48 16.01 4.96
C VAL A 20 20.35 15.66 3.77
N GLN A 21 21.19 16.59 3.32
CA GLN A 21 22.10 16.36 2.19
C GLN A 21 23.01 15.17 2.49
N GLY A 22 23.22 14.32 1.49
CA GLY A 22 24.05 13.09 1.60
C GLY A 22 23.34 11.89 2.23
N THR A 23 22.02 12.00 2.50
CA THR A 23 21.18 10.90 2.96
C THR A 23 20.11 10.56 1.91
N PRO A 24 19.43 9.40 2.01
CA PRO A 24 18.27 9.11 1.16
C PRO A 24 17.10 10.06 1.34
N CYS A 25 17.13 10.95 2.34
CA CYS A 25 16.01 11.84 2.71
C CYS A 25 14.70 11.09 2.98
N MET A 26 14.79 9.87 3.46
CA MET A 26 13.66 8.97 3.71
C MET A 26 13.83 8.31 5.08
N ASN A 27 12.77 8.21 5.85
CA ASN A 27 12.75 7.58 7.19
C ASN A 27 13.77 8.15 8.20
N LEU A 28 14.08 9.43 8.09
CA LEU A 28 15.02 10.06 9.01
C LEU A 28 14.40 10.22 10.39
N PRO A 29 15.21 10.13 11.49
CA PRO A 29 14.72 10.27 12.86
C PRO A 29 13.95 11.58 13.12
N GLN A 30 14.29 12.64 12.40
CA GLN A 30 13.60 13.93 12.47
C GLN A 30 12.16 13.86 11.97
N SER A 31 11.87 13.04 10.94
CA SER A 31 10.49 12.81 10.48
C SER A 31 9.63 12.22 11.59
N HIS A 32 10.14 11.21 12.32
CA HIS A 32 9.47 10.60 13.47
C HIS A 32 9.29 11.59 14.63
N THR A 33 10.27 12.48 14.86
CA THR A 33 10.14 13.55 15.88
C THR A 33 8.99 14.50 15.54
N LEU A 34 8.85 14.90 14.27
CA LEU A 34 7.74 15.73 13.79
C LEU A 34 6.39 15.02 13.96
N LEU A 35 6.30 13.74 13.62
CA LEU A 35 5.05 12.96 13.78
C LEU A 35 4.64 12.88 15.26
N LYS A 36 5.58 12.65 16.18
CA LYS A 36 5.32 12.69 17.64
C LYS A 36 4.83 14.05 18.09
N ALA A 37 5.45 15.13 17.61
CA ALA A 37 5.02 16.49 17.93
C ALA A 37 3.59 16.77 17.45
N LEU A 38 3.27 16.38 16.20
CA LEU A 38 1.90 16.50 15.66
C LEU A 38 0.91 15.66 16.47
N ARG A 39 1.28 14.43 16.83
CA ARG A 39 0.46 13.56 17.67
C ARG A 39 0.16 14.18 19.03
N CYS A 40 1.18 14.75 19.70
CA CYS A 40 1.01 15.41 20.98
C CYS A 40 0.11 16.67 20.85
N LEU A 41 0.31 17.47 19.80
CA LEU A 41 -0.53 18.64 19.56
C LEU A 41 -2.00 18.24 19.33
N CYS A 42 -2.25 17.22 18.53
CA CYS A 42 -3.61 16.71 18.32
C CYS A 42 -4.22 16.18 19.63
N ALA A 43 -3.47 15.46 20.44
CA ALA A 43 -3.96 14.95 21.72
C ALA A 43 -4.39 16.06 22.70
N ILE A 44 -3.76 17.23 22.61
CA ILE A 44 -4.10 18.39 23.46
C ILE A 44 -5.25 19.22 22.88
N LEU A 45 -5.19 19.53 21.57
CA LEU A 45 -6.09 20.49 20.93
C LEU A 45 -7.32 19.88 20.31
N ALA A 46 -7.24 18.62 19.87
CA ALA A 46 -8.30 17.90 19.17
C ALA A 46 -8.17 16.38 19.41
N PRO A 47 -8.43 15.90 20.64
CA PRO A 47 -8.12 14.52 21.06
C PRO A 47 -8.88 13.43 20.28
N GLY A 48 -9.99 13.77 19.62
CA GLY A 48 -10.74 12.86 18.75
C GLY A 48 -10.18 12.72 17.33
N VAL A 49 -9.12 13.46 16.97
CA VAL A 49 -8.55 13.42 15.62
C VAL A 49 -7.57 12.27 15.47
N LEU A 50 -7.74 11.52 14.38
CA LEU A 50 -6.83 10.46 13.96
C LEU A 50 -5.77 10.98 12.99
N LEU A 51 -4.55 10.51 13.14
CA LEU A 51 -3.45 10.75 12.20
C LEU A 51 -3.16 9.46 11.42
N LYS A 52 -3.13 9.55 10.10
CA LYS A 52 -2.86 8.46 9.17
C LYS A 52 -1.58 8.75 8.39
N ALA A 53 -0.56 7.90 8.56
CA ALA A 53 0.68 8.01 7.80
C ALA A 53 0.49 7.50 6.38
N GLU A 54 0.94 8.29 5.41
CA GLU A 54 1.21 7.80 4.06
C GLU A 54 2.72 7.60 3.91
N ALA A 55 3.12 6.34 4.04
CA ALA A 55 4.50 5.88 3.90
C ALA A 55 4.47 4.55 3.14
N ILE A 56 4.82 4.62 1.84
CA ILE A 56 4.78 3.44 0.96
C ILE A 56 6.14 2.74 1.04
N MET A 57 6.17 1.66 1.81
CA MET A 57 7.36 0.85 2.07
C MET A 57 6.96 -0.58 2.47
N PRO A 58 7.91 -1.53 2.54
CA PRO A 58 7.65 -2.86 3.07
C PRO A 58 7.00 -2.83 4.45
N THR A 59 6.09 -3.77 4.73
CA THR A 59 5.32 -3.82 5.98
C THR A 59 6.21 -3.83 7.23
N ARG A 60 7.35 -4.51 7.15
CA ARG A 60 8.34 -4.58 8.26
C ARG A 60 8.96 -3.23 8.64
N ASP A 61 8.94 -2.25 7.73
CA ASP A 61 9.57 -0.93 7.93
C ASP A 61 8.56 0.12 8.45
N LEU A 62 7.27 -0.23 8.54
CA LEU A 62 6.20 0.66 8.99
C LEU A 62 6.02 0.78 10.52
N PRO A 63 6.42 -0.19 11.38
CA PRO A 63 6.23 -0.10 12.82
C PRO A 63 6.69 1.21 13.49
N PRO A 64 7.80 1.86 13.07
CA PRO A 64 8.20 3.16 13.63
C PRO A 64 7.13 4.25 13.48
N TYR A 65 6.28 4.23 12.42
CA TYR A 65 5.21 5.21 12.21
C TYR A 65 4.07 5.11 13.22
N PHE A 66 4.01 4.02 13.97
CA PHE A 66 3.14 3.84 15.15
C PHE A 66 3.90 4.12 16.46
N GLY A 67 5.16 4.57 16.37
CA GLY A 67 6.03 4.84 17.53
C GLY A 67 6.70 3.59 18.10
N ILE A 68 6.60 2.42 17.48
CA ILE A 68 7.29 1.20 17.96
C ILE A 68 8.81 1.43 17.92
N GLY A 69 9.48 1.02 19.01
CA GLY A 69 10.92 1.24 19.22
C GLY A 69 11.27 2.54 19.96
N SER A 70 10.31 3.49 20.11
CA SER A 70 10.58 4.75 20.82
C SER A 70 9.48 5.15 21.81
N ALA A 71 8.25 5.23 21.37
CA ALA A 71 7.08 5.55 22.17
C ALA A 71 5.84 4.91 21.53
N PRO A 72 5.51 3.63 21.83
CA PRO A 72 4.44 2.88 21.20
C PRO A 72 3.10 3.61 21.26
N GLY A 73 2.39 3.69 20.11
CA GLY A 73 1.12 4.40 19.95
C GLY A 73 1.21 5.93 19.98
N LYS A 74 2.42 6.52 19.93
CA LYS A 74 2.61 7.99 20.06
C LYS A 74 3.06 8.69 18.77
N GLU A 75 2.96 8.04 17.61
CA GLU A 75 3.08 8.67 16.30
C GLU A 75 1.73 8.65 15.59
N CYS A 76 1.59 7.99 14.45
CA CYS A 76 0.27 7.90 13.79
C CYS A 76 -0.60 6.82 14.43
N HIS A 77 -1.91 6.96 14.28
CA HIS A 77 -2.88 5.93 14.67
C HIS A 77 -3.02 4.86 13.58
N LEU A 78 -2.93 5.29 12.30
CA LEU A 78 -3.15 4.46 11.15
C LEU A 78 -1.98 4.58 10.18
N ALA A 79 -1.67 3.49 9.47
CA ALA A 79 -0.82 3.51 8.28
C ALA A 79 -1.41 2.62 7.20
N TYR A 80 -1.15 2.95 5.95
CA TYR A 80 -1.58 2.13 4.82
C TYR A 80 -0.86 0.79 4.78
N HIS A 81 -1.61 -0.28 4.57
CA HIS A 81 -1.05 -1.61 4.33
C HIS A 81 -0.77 -1.81 2.83
N SER A 82 0.24 -1.09 2.32
CA SER A 82 0.54 -1.06 0.88
C SER A 82 1.00 -2.42 0.34
N SER A 83 1.72 -3.20 1.13
CA SER A 83 2.11 -4.57 0.75
C SER A 83 0.89 -5.47 0.56
N LEU A 84 -0.13 -5.38 1.41
CA LEU A 84 -1.34 -6.18 1.25
C LEU A 84 -2.12 -5.78 -0.01
N MET A 85 -2.22 -4.49 -0.29
CA MET A 85 -2.83 -4.00 -1.54
C MET A 85 -2.09 -4.56 -2.76
N ALA A 86 -0.77 -4.45 -2.82
CA ALA A 86 0.03 -4.97 -3.93
C ALA A 86 -0.05 -6.50 -4.04
N ALA A 87 -0.01 -7.22 -2.90
CA ALA A 87 -0.13 -8.68 -2.86
C ALA A 87 -1.51 -9.17 -3.34
N SER A 88 -2.57 -8.42 -3.08
CA SER A 88 -3.92 -8.73 -3.56
C SER A 88 -4.02 -8.66 -5.09
N TRP A 89 -3.41 -7.65 -5.70
CA TRP A 89 -3.31 -7.54 -7.16
C TRP A 89 -2.39 -8.60 -7.77
N LEU A 90 -1.26 -8.92 -7.10
CA LEU A 90 -0.39 -10.02 -7.52
C LEU A 90 -1.14 -11.36 -7.48
N ALA A 91 -1.90 -11.61 -6.43
CA ALA A 91 -2.71 -12.83 -6.29
C ALA A 91 -3.74 -12.99 -7.43
N LEU A 92 -4.37 -11.90 -7.87
CA LEU A 92 -5.26 -11.91 -9.03
C LEU A 92 -4.53 -12.26 -10.33
N THR A 93 -3.36 -11.68 -10.57
CA THR A 93 -2.60 -11.95 -11.80
C THR A 93 -2.05 -13.37 -11.85
N GLU A 94 -1.63 -13.90 -10.71
CA GLU A 94 -1.10 -15.27 -10.59
C GLU A 94 -2.19 -16.33 -10.40
N GLN A 95 -3.42 -15.91 -10.05
CA GLN A 95 -4.52 -16.80 -9.61
C GLN A 95 -4.12 -17.67 -8.42
N LYS A 96 -3.37 -17.10 -7.47
CA LYS A 96 -2.81 -17.77 -6.30
C LYS A 96 -2.83 -16.87 -5.08
N SER A 97 -3.17 -17.41 -3.91
CA SER A 97 -3.26 -16.67 -2.65
C SER A 97 -1.93 -16.54 -1.89
N GLN A 98 -0.85 -17.18 -2.35
CA GLN A 98 0.43 -17.26 -1.63
C GLN A 98 1.02 -15.89 -1.30
N ALA A 99 0.89 -14.90 -2.19
CA ALA A 99 1.40 -13.54 -1.94
C ALA A 99 0.67 -12.88 -0.76
N VAL A 100 -0.65 -12.98 -0.73
CA VAL A 100 -1.47 -12.46 0.37
C VAL A 100 -1.13 -13.15 1.68
N TYR A 101 -1.03 -14.49 1.67
CA TYR A 101 -0.65 -15.26 2.85
C TYR A 101 0.74 -14.86 3.38
N ALA A 102 1.74 -14.70 2.49
CA ALA A 102 3.08 -14.32 2.89
C ALA A 102 3.10 -12.95 3.59
N VAL A 103 2.41 -11.96 3.03
CA VAL A 103 2.32 -10.61 3.62
C VAL A 103 1.60 -10.66 4.97
N LEU A 104 0.43 -11.29 5.05
CA LEU A 104 -0.33 -11.37 6.30
C LEU A 104 0.44 -12.08 7.40
N LYS A 105 1.14 -13.18 7.08
CA LYS A 105 1.97 -13.92 8.03
C LYS A 105 3.08 -13.06 8.66
N HIS A 106 3.61 -12.10 7.91
CA HIS A 106 4.72 -11.25 8.35
C HIS A 106 4.26 -9.86 8.80
N THR A 107 2.96 -9.57 8.75
CA THR A 107 2.40 -8.31 9.25
C THR A 107 2.56 -8.26 10.77
N PRO A 108 3.28 -7.25 11.31
CA PRO A 108 3.55 -7.16 12.75
C PRO A 108 2.30 -6.74 13.51
N PRO A 109 2.16 -7.18 14.78
CA PRO A 109 1.12 -6.67 15.67
C PRO A 109 1.36 -5.19 15.97
N LEU A 110 0.28 -4.44 16.18
CA LEU A 110 0.32 -3.01 16.44
C LEU A 110 0.05 -2.69 17.91
N PRO A 111 0.50 -1.50 18.38
CA PRO A 111 0.12 -0.98 19.70
C PRO A 111 -1.40 -0.77 19.78
N GLU A 112 -1.93 -0.80 21.00
CA GLU A 112 -3.32 -0.47 21.28
C GLU A 112 -3.70 0.92 20.72
N GLY A 113 -4.85 1.03 20.09
CA GLY A 113 -5.33 2.25 19.45
C GLY A 113 -4.64 2.58 18.11
N CYS A 114 -3.87 1.65 17.55
CA CYS A 114 -3.32 1.72 16.20
C CYS A 114 -3.93 0.65 15.31
N GLY A 115 -3.97 0.91 14.00
CA GLY A 115 -4.56 -0.02 13.03
C GLY A 115 -3.93 0.08 11.65
N TRP A 116 -4.01 -1.01 10.89
CA TRP A 116 -3.69 -1.03 9.48
C TRP A 116 -4.88 -0.52 8.67
N LEU A 117 -4.63 0.43 7.77
CA LEU A 117 -5.63 0.83 6.78
C LEU A 117 -5.46 -0.03 5.54
N THR A 118 -6.35 -1.00 5.38
CA THR A 118 -6.43 -1.82 4.17
C THR A 118 -7.20 -1.08 3.08
N TYR A 119 -6.81 -1.29 1.84
CA TYR A 119 -7.45 -0.64 0.69
C TYR A 119 -7.18 -1.42 -0.60
N VAL A 120 -8.06 -1.26 -1.57
CA VAL A 120 -7.93 -1.96 -2.86
C VAL A 120 -7.13 -1.13 -3.86
N ARG A 121 -7.40 0.16 -3.95
CA ARG A 121 -6.72 1.13 -4.83
C ARG A 121 -6.85 2.55 -4.27
N CYS A 122 -5.92 3.40 -4.67
CA CYS A 122 -5.96 4.84 -4.46
C CYS A 122 -5.54 5.59 -5.74
N HIS A 123 -5.28 6.87 -5.66
CA HIS A 123 -4.85 7.71 -6.77
C HIS A 123 -3.38 7.49 -7.19
N ASP A 124 -2.56 6.86 -6.32
CA ASP A 124 -1.16 6.56 -6.60
C ASP A 124 -1.02 5.26 -7.42
N ASP A 125 0.19 4.98 -7.92
CA ASP A 125 0.50 3.73 -8.58
C ASP A 125 0.58 2.54 -7.61
N ILE A 126 0.58 1.33 -8.15
CA ILE A 126 0.98 0.14 -7.40
C ILE A 126 2.51 0.08 -7.42
N GLY A 127 3.12 0.40 -6.30
CA GLY A 127 4.57 0.31 -6.09
C GLY A 127 5.00 -1.11 -5.79
N TRP A 128 5.22 -1.93 -6.79
CA TRP A 128 5.51 -3.37 -6.65
C TRP A 128 6.71 -3.70 -5.78
N LYS A 129 7.69 -2.80 -5.70
CA LYS A 129 8.93 -3.01 -4.94
C LYS A 129 8.70 -3.21 -3.44
N VAL A 130 7.57 -2.79 -2.90
CA VAL A 130 7.23 -3.07 -1.49
C VAL A 130 7.17 -4.57 -1.19
N LEU A 131 6.94 -5.41 -2.20
CA LEU A 131 6.86 -6.87 -2.07
C LEU A 131 8.18 -7.59 -2.36
N ALA A 132 9.22 -6.89 -2.81
CA ALA A 132 10.44 -7.53 -3.32
C ALA A 132 11.05 -8.55 -2.34
N ASP A 133 11.00 -8.22 -1.04
CA ASP A 133 11.57 -9.06 0.02
C ASP A 133 10.50 -9.68 0.94
N GLU A 134 9.21 -9.58 0.58
CA GLU A 134 8.10 -10.07 1.43
C GLU A 134 7.46 -11.36 0.92
N LEU A 135 7.75 -11.78 -0.32
CA LEU A 135 7.08 -12.92 -0.95
C LEU A 135 7.77 -14.25 -0.68
N SER A 136 9.10 -14.28 -0.71
CA SER A 136 9.92 -15.48 -0.47
C SER A 136 11.39 -15.07 -0.25
N ASP A 137 12.21 -16.05 0.15
CA ASP A 137 13.67 -15.88 0.36
C ASP A 137 14.48 -15.82 -0.96
N ASP A 138 13.82 -15.84 -2.12
CA ASP A 138 14.45 -15.69 -3.43
C ASP A 138 14.10 -14.34 -4.08
N PRO A 139 14.93 -13.30 -3.91
CA PRO A 139 14.67 -11.97 -4.45
C PRO A 139 14.57 -11.95 -5.98
N ALA A 140 15.32 -12.79 -6.67
CA ALA A 140 15.30 -12.83 -8.14
C ALA A 140 13.98 -13.41 -8.67
N ALA A 141 13.49 -14.49 -8.07
CA ALA A 141 12.18 -15.05 -8.37
C ALA A 141 11.06 -14.05 -8.03
N ASN A 142 11.16 -13.34 -6.89
CA ASN A 142 10.21 -12.30 -6.52
C ASN A 142 10.15 -11.20 -7.58
N LEU A 143 11.30 -10.65 -8.00
CA LEU A 143 11.34 -9.61 -9.03
C LEU A 143 10.73 -10.07 -10.36
N GLN A 144 10.96 -11.31 -10.79
CA GLN A 144 10.34 -11.87 -12.00
C GLN A 144 8.81 -11.92 -11.88
N ARG A 145 8.29 -12.33 -10.73
CA ARG A 145 6.84 -12.36 -10.46
C ARG A 145 6.25 -10.95 -10.54
N LEU A 146 6.90 -9.98 -9.89
CA LEU A 146 6.47 -8.58 -9.89
C LEU A 146 6.52 -7.95 -11.29
N ALA A 147 7.56 -8.25 -12.07
CA ALA A 147 7.66 -7.81 -13.46
C ALA A 147 6.50 -8.33 -14.31
N ARG A 148 6.17 -9.62 -14.21
CA ARG A 148 5.02 -10.22 -14.94
C ARG A 148 3.70 -9.59 -14.52
N ALA A 149 3.48 -9.38 -13.22
CA ALA A 149 2.26 -8.75 -12.71
C ALA A 149 2.14 -7.29 -13.18
N SER A 150 3.23 -6.53 -13.15
CA SER A 150 3.23 -5.14 -13.63
C SER A 150 2.92 -5.05 -15.13
N GLN A 151 3.51 -5.91 -15.94
CA GLN A 151 3.23 -6.01 -17.39
C GLN A 151 1.79 -6.44 -17.66
N PHE A 152 1.29 -7.45 -16.93
CA PHE A 152 -0.08 -7.91 -17.04
C PHE A 152 -1.07 -6.77 -16.75
N LEU A 153 -0.95 -6.12 -15.60
CA LEU A 153 -1.88 -5.07 -15.21
C LEU A 153 -1.73 -3.79 -16.05
N ALA A 154 -0.59 -3.56 -16.68
CA ALA A 154 -0.43 -2.51 -17.69
C ALA A 154 -1.03 -2.87 -19.07
N GLY A 155 -1.63 -4.05 -19.23
CA GLY A 155 -2.22 -4.50 -20.50
C GLY A 155 -1.18 -4.85 -21.57
N GLN A 156 0.05 -5.18 -21.17
CA GLN A 156 1.17 -5.45 -22.07
C GLN A 156 1.31 -6.94 -22.45
N THR A 157 0.46 -7.80 -21.88
CA THR A 157 0.44 -9.23 -22.19
C THR A 157 -0.87 -9.60 -22.88
N PRO A 158 -0.87 -10.54 -23.85
CA PRO A 158 -2.06 -10.87 -24.65
C PRO A 158 -3.25 -11.37 -23.81
N GLU A 159 -2.97 -12.08 -22.73
CA GLU A 159 -3.98 -12.65 -21.82
C GLU A 159 -4.53 -11.63 -20.80
N SER A 160 -4.01 -10.40 -20.81
CA SER A 160 -4.41 -9.39 -19.82
C SER A 160 -5.85 -8.91 -20.05
N PHE A 161 -6.62 -8.92 -18.99
CA PHE A 161 -7.91 -8.23 -18.91
C PHE A 161 -7.78 -6.75 -18.54
N ALA A 162 -6.62 -6.33 -18.01
CA ALA A 162 -6.43 -5.00 -17.44
C ALA A 162 -6.13 -3.92 -18.49
N ARG A 163 -6.38 -2.67 -18.12
CA ARG A 163 -6.08 -1.46 -18.90
C ARG A 163 -5.33 -0.42 -18.06
N GLY A 164 -4.34 -0.89 -17.29
CA GLY A 164 -3.43 -0.01 -16.57
C GLY A 164 -2.38 0.63 -17.48
N LYS A 165 -1.53 1.43 -16.85
CA LYS A 165 -0.41 2.13 -17.51
C LYS A 165 0.88 1.91 -16.71
N ALA A 166 1.96 1.58 -17.40
CA ALA A 166 3.30 1.54 -16.81
C ALA A 166 3.71 2.95 -16.32
N PHE A 167 4.28 3.01 -15.12
CA PHE A 167 4.71 4.25 -14.47
C PHE A 167 6.08 4.05 -13.81
N GLN A 168 6.97 5.04 -13.95
CA GLN A 168 8.31 5.04 -13.36
C GLN A 168 9.06 3.70 -13.57
N SER A 169 9.26 3.32 -14.82
CA SER A 169 9.95 2.07 -15.15
C SER A 169 11.40 2.09 -14.63
N ASP A 170 11.73 1.12 -13.81
CA ASP A 170 13.13 0.79 -13.53
C ASP A 170 13.62 -0.16 -14.62
N LEU A 171 14.26 0.40 -15.64
CA LEU A 171 14.76 -0.36 -16.79
C LEU A 171 15.78 -1.43 -16.40
N SER A 172 16.47 -1.26 -15.25
CA SER A 172 17.48 -2.20 -14.77
C SER A 172 16.87 -3.48 -14.19
N GLN A 173 15.64 -3.43 -13.69
CA GLN A 173 14.97 -4.55 -13.03
C GLN A 173 13.72 -5.06 -13.76
N GLY A 174 13.30 -4.40 -14.84
CA GLY A 174 12.12 -4.77 -15.62
C GLY A 174 10.78 -4.63 -14.86
N VAL A 175 10.81 -4.03 -13.68
CA VAL A 175 9.61 -3.79 -12.85
C VAL A 175 9.28 -2.30 -12.91
N HIS A 176 8.06 -1.98 -13.30
CA HIS A 176 7.53 -0.61 -13.27
C HIS A 176 6.36 -0.51 -12.31
N GLY A 177 6.09 0.67 -11.76
CA GLY A 177 4.84 0.95 -11.09
C GLY A 177 3.64 0.80 -12.05
N THR A 178 2.47 0.54 -11.53
CA THR A 178 1.27 0.37 -12.37
C THR A 178 0.20 1.37 -11.96
N ASN A 179 -0.07 2.34 -12.84
CA ASN A 179 -1.22 3.22 -12.73
C ASN A 179 -2.47 2.56 -13.29
N GLY A 180 -3.59 2.84 -12.67
CA GLY A 180 -4.91 2.37 -13.08
C GLY A 180 -5.87 2.38 -11.90
N MET A 181 -7.11 2.77 -12.17
CA MET A 181 -8.17 2.69 -11.18
C MET A 181 -8.71 1.24 -11.09
N LEU A 182 -9.48 0.97 -10.08
CA LEU A 182 -10.03 -0.35 -9.80
C LEU A 182 -10.74 -0.97 -11.03
N ALA A 183 -11.59 -0.21 -11.70
CA ALA A 183 -12.32 -0.68 -12.88
C ALA A 183 -11.38 -1.05 -14.04
N SER A 184 -10.37 -0.21 -14.31
CA SER A 184 -9.38 -0.44 -15.35
C SER A 184 -8.55 -1.69 -15.09
N LEU A 185 -8.04 -1.85 -13.85
CA LEU A 185 -7.17 -2.96 -13.48
C LEU A 185 -7.93 -4.28 -13.31
N ALA A 186 -9.19 -4.24 -12.88
CA ALA A 186 -10.03 -5.43 -12.76
C ALA A 186 -10.61 -5.91 -14.10
N GLY A 187 -10.44 -5.12 -15.16
CA GLY A 187 -10.89 -5.45 -16.51
C GLY A 187 -12.29 -5.00 -16.88
N LEU A 188 -12.96 -4.19 -16.04
CA LEU A 188 -14.31 -3.70 -16.33
C LEU A 188 -14.32 -2.72 -17.52
N GLU A 189 -13.31 -1.86 -17.60
CA GLU A 189 -13.15 -0.91 -18.71
C GLU A 189 -12.88 -1.60 -20.06
N ALA A 190 -12.24 -2.76 -20.03
CA ALA A 190 -11.90 -3.53 -21.23
C ALA A 190 -13.03 -4.50 -21.65
N ALA A 191 -14.03 -4.71 -20.80
CA ALA A 191 -15.08 -5.71 -21.01
C ALA A 191 -15.95 -5.36 -22.22
N GLN A 192 -16.16 -6.36 -23.11
CA GLN A 192 -16.97 -6.24 -24.33
C GLN A 192 -18.18 -7.19 -24.32
N THR A 193 -18.25 -8.09 -23.35
CA THR A 193 -19.33 -9.08 -23.21
C THR A 193 -19.85 -9.11 -21.78
N ASP A 194 -21.09 -9.53 -21.58
CA ASP A 194 -21.71 -9.67 -20.26
C ASP A 194 -20.90 -10.61 -19.34
N LEU A 195 -20.30 -11.65 -19.91
CA LEU A 195 -19.43 -12.56 -19.17
C LEU A 195 -18.20 -11.83 -18.63
N GLN A 196 -17.55 -10.99 -19.45
CA GLN A 196 -16.37 -10.21 -19.02
C GLN A 196 -16.75 -9.16 -17.98
N VAL A 197 -17.90 -8.50 -18.11
CA VAL A 197 -18.44 -7.58 -17.09
C VAL A 197 -18.65 -8.33 -15.77
N THR A 198 -19.29 -9.49 -15.82
CA THR A 198 -19.51 -10.33 -14.62
C THR A 198 -18.19 -10.72 -13.96
N GLN A 199 -17.22 -11.20 -14.72
CA GLN A 199 -15.91 -11.58 -14.21
C GLN A 199 -15.15 -10.40 -13.59
N ALA A 200 -15.18 -9.23 -14.22
CA ALA A 200 -14.55 -8.02 -13.70
C ALA A 200 -15.20 -7.59 -12.37
N THR A 201 -16.53 -7.63 -12.31
CA THR A 201 -17.28 -7.34 -11.08
C THR A 201 -16.94 -8.31 -9.96
N GLN A 202 -16.81 -9.60 -10.26
CA GLN A 202 -16.40 -10.60 -9.28
C GLN A 202 -14.99 -10.35 -8.73
N ARG A 203 -14.03 -9.93 -9.58
CA ARG A 203 -12.68 -9.54 -9.12
C ARG A 203 -12.73 -8.32 -8.20
N ILE A 204 -13.54 -7.32 -8.53
CA ILE A 204 -13.74 -6.11 -7.70
C ILE A 204 -14.31 -6.51 -6.33
N LEU A 205 -15.35 -7.32 -6.31
CA LEU A 205 -15.99 -7.78 -5.07
C LEU A 205 -15.03 -8.62 -4.22
N LEU A 206 -14.25 -9.50 -4.84
CA LEU A 206 -13.24 -10.31 -4.14
C LEU A 206 -12.17 -9.46 -3.47
N LEU A 207 -11.63 -8.44 -4.16
CA LEU A 207 -10.64 -7.53 -3.61
C LEU A 207 -11.19 -6.73 -2.43
N HIS A 208 -12.43 -6.21 -2.55
CA HIS A 208 -13.07 -5.50 -1.46
C HIS A 208 -13.38 -6.42 -0.27
N ALA A 209 -13.87 -7.63 -0.53
CA ALA A 209 -14.10 -8.60 0.54
C ALA A 209 -12.82 -8.90 1.30
N LEU A 210 -11.70 -9.17 0.59
CA LEU A 210 -10.40 -9.37 1.21
C LEU A 210 -10.01 -8.15 2.08
N SER A 211 -10.12 -6.93 1.53
CA SER A 211 -9.79 -5.70 2.25
C SER A 211 -10.63 -5.51 3.52
N PHE A 212 -11.92 -5.86 3.50
CA PHE A 212 -12.79 -5.73 4.66
C PHE A 212 -12.57 -6.80 5.74
N PHE A 213 -12.24 -8.02 5.33
CA PHE A 213 -12.12 -9.14 6.28
C PHE A 213 -10.73 -9.30 6.89
N VAL A 214 -9.70 -8.66 6.34
CA VAL A 214 -8.33 -8.70 6.87
C VAL A 214 -7.85 -7.35 7.42
N GLY A 215 -8.71 -6.33 7.41
CA GLY A 215 -8.47 -5.06 8.10
C GLY A 215 -8.97 -5.16 9.53
N ASP A 216 -8.11 -4.83 10.50
CA ASP A 216 -8.48 -4.63 11.90
C ASP A 216 -8.88 -3.17 12.15
#